data_31f975d87954c26bc93c7360666dfc15
#
_entry.id   31f975d87954c26bc93c7360666dfc15
#
_cell.length_a   1.000
_cell.length_b   1.000
_cell.length_c   1.000
_cell.angle_alpha   90.00
_cell.angle_beta   90.00
_cell.angle_gamma   90.00
#
_symmetry.space_group_name_H-M   'P 1'
#
loop_
_entity.id
_entity.type
_entity.pdbx_description
1 polymer ?
#
loop_
_entity_poly.entity_id
_entity_poly.type
_entity_poly.pdbx_seq_one_letter_code
_entity_poly.pdbx_strand_id
1 'polypeptide(L)'
;MNTPLIDSLSMKISLITACFRSAGTLRTALDSVLEQKGVDLDYIVVDGGSDDGTVELLKEYEAKFAGRMSWISEKDCGMYDAINKGIKMATGDVVGILNADDILALPDTLAHIVDGFNRVERVETCRIGERIDAVYADIRFVKSGGSVEELRKAPTVRYCSAAHWRPWMFRFAVMIPHPSFYVRRECFDRLGLYSLDYRICADFELVLRFLGIAKLPAAYLPECVVVMRKGGASTAGWRSNVEINREDLRALRANGIWSCLPLIYLKYLFKIWGFVFKRR
;
A
#
# COMPACT_ATOMS: atom_id res chain seq x y z
N MET A 1 13.25 37.05 -18.91
CA MET A 1 12.64 37.01 -17.58
C MET A 1 12.80 35.60 -17.08
N ASN A 2 13.75 35.37 -16.16
CA ASN A 2 14.00 34.07 -15.58
C ASN A 2 12.89 33.78 -14.56
N THR A 3 12.04 32.82 -14.87
CA THR A 3 11.15 32.22 -13.88
C THR A 3 12.05 31.56 -12.82
N PRO A 4 11.91 31.86 -11.52
CA PRO A 4 12.70 31.19 -10.51
C PRO A 4 12.39 29.68 -10.57
N LEU A 5 13.41 28.85 -10.71
CA LEU A 5 13.35 27.43 -10.39
C LEU A 5 12.84 27.35 -8.95
N ILE A 6 11.58 26.90 -8.80
CA ILE A 6 11.06 26.49 -7.50
C ILE A 6 11.99 25.35 -7.08
N ASP A 7 12.78 25.61 -6.03
CA ASP A 7 13.49 24.56 -5.29
C ASP A 7 12.51 23.41 -5.10
N SER A 8 12.70 22.32 -5.82
CA SER A 8 11.98 21.08 -5.59
C SER A 8 12.47 20.57 -4.24
N LEU A 9 11.84 21.03 -3.15
CA LEU A 9 11.94 20.36 -1.85
C LEU A 9 11.70 18.90 -2.15
N SER A 10 12.73 18.08 -2.02
CA SER A 10 12.65 16.65 -2.32
C SER A 10 11.63 16.07 -1.36
N MET A 11 10.48 15.65 -1.91
CA MET A 11 9.39 15.06 -1.12
C MET A 11 9.92 13.82 -0.41
N LYS A 12 9.79 13.80 0.92
CA LYS A 12 10.23 12.68 1.75
C LYS A 12 9.11 11.64 1.88
N ILE A 13 9.43 10.36 1.66
CA ILE A 13 8.50 9.26 1.84
C ILE A 13 8.79 8.54 3.16
N SER A 14 7.77 8.41 4.03
CA SER A 14 7.77 7.41 5.09
C SER A 14 7.15 6.14 4.56
N LEU A 15 7.97 5.08 4.43
CA LEU A 15 7.50 3.74 4.07
C LEU A 15 7.37 2.90 5.34
N ILE A 16 6.21 2.27 5.55
CA ILE A 16 5.92 1.54 6.79
C ILE A 16 5.78 0.05 6.48
N THR A 17 6.45 -0.79 7.25
CA THR A 17 6.27 -2.25 7.26
C THR A 17 5.83 -2.71 8.64
N ALA A 18 4.63 -3.27 8.74
CA ALA A 18 4.19 -4.01 9.91
C ALA A 18 4.60 -5.48 9.77
N CYS A 19 5.21 -6.06 10.80
CA CYS A 19 5.64 -7.45 10.78
C CYS A 19 5.36 -8.16 12.11
N PHE A 20 5.11 -9.46 12.04
CA PHE A 20 5.02 -10.35 13.18
C PHE A 20 5.42 -11.75 12.73
N ARG A 21 6.45 -12.33 13.38
CA ARG A 21 7.03 -13.65 13.01
C ARG A 21 7.34 -13.74 11.53
N SER A 22 8.13 -12.78 11.03
CA SER A 22 8.39 -12.58 9.61
C SER A 22 9.84 -12.84 9.19
N ALA A 23 10.66 -13.51 10.03
CA ALA A 23 12.09 -13.76 9.76
C ALA A 23 12.34 -14.42 8.39
N GLY A 24 11.42 -15.27 7.94
CA GLY A 24 11.54 -15.97 6.66
C GLY A 24 11.32 -15.13 5.40
N THR A 25 10.67 -13.98 5.51
CA THR A 25 10.29 -13.14 4.34
C THR A 25 10.80 -11.71 4.43
N LEU A 26 10.90 -11.14 5.62
CA LEU A 26 11.22 -9.74 5.85
C LEU A 26 12.57 -9.31 5.22
N ARG A 27 13.57 -10.23 5.16
CA ARG A 27 14.88 -9.91 4.55
C ARG A 27 14.73 -9.37 3.12
N THR A 28 13.89 -9.98 2.30
CA THR A 28 13.69 -9.52 0.91
C THR A 28 12.95 -8.20 0.82
N ALA A 29 12.03 -7.92 1.74
CA ALA A 29 11.38 -6.61 1.83
C ALA A 29 12.42 -5.54 2.19
N LEU A 30 13.22 -5.77 3.24
CA LEU A 30 14.32 -4.89 3.67
C LEU A 30 15.33 -4.62 2.55
N ASP A 31 15.78 -5.67 1.84
CA ASP A 31 16.71 -5.53 0.72
C ASP A 31 16.12 -4.66 -0.39
N SER A 32 14.83 -4.86 -0.75
CA SER A 32 14.18 -4.10 -1.81
C SER A 32 13.98 -2.62 -1.47
N VAL A 33 13.89 -2.29 -0.16
CA VAL A 33 13.82 -0.91 0.33
C VAL A 33 15.21 -0.30 0.44
N LEU A 34 16.20 -1.08 0.89
CA LEU A 34 17.58 -0.63 1.04
C LEU A 34 18.19 -0.14 -0.28
N GLU A 35 17.85 -0.79 -1.39
CA GLU A 35 18.36 -0.45 -2.74
C GLU A 35 17.62 0.71 -3.42
N GLN A 36 16.58 1.30 -2.78
CA GLN A 36 15.86 2.44 -3.35
C GLN A 36 16.76 3.66 -3.54
N LYS A 37 16.64 4.30 -4.71
CA LYS A 37 17.45 5.44 -5.16
C LYS A 37 16.56 6.62 -5.55
N GLY A 38 17.13 7.82 -5.52
CA GLY A 38 16.46 9.03 -6.01
C GLY A 38 15.31 9.51 -5.14
N VAL A 39 15.27 9.12 -3.86
CA VAL A 39 14.21 9.50 -2.92
C VAL A 39 14.79 9.76 -1.53
N ASP A 40 14.25 10.76 -0.84
CA ASP A 40 14.44 10.92 0.61
C ASP A 40 13.50 9.95 1.33
N LEU A 41 14.08 8.95 2.01
CA LEU A 41 13.37 7.82 2.60
C LEU A 41 13.47 7.82 4.12
N ASP A 42 12.33 7.71 4.78
CA ASP A 42 12.14 7.40 6.19
C ASP A 42 11.47 6.02 6.27
N TYR A 43 12.27 4.97 6.50
CA TYR A 43 11.75 3.60 6.57
C TYR A 43 11.43 3.23 8.01
N ILE A 44 10.17 2.83 8.26
CA ILE A 44 9.67 2.52 9.60
C ILE A 44 9.20 1.08 9.65
N VAL A 45 9.78 0.28 10.56
CA VAL A 45 9.33 -1.11 10.76
C VAL A 45 8.72 -1.25 12.15
N VAL A 46 7.50 -1.75 12.20
CA VAL A 46 6.78 -2.01 13.45
C VAL A 46 6.60 -3.51 13.60
N ASP A 47 7.30 -4.09 14.56
CA ASP A 47 7.24 -5.50 14.91
C ASP A 47 6.29 -5.75 16.06
N GLY A 48 5.39 -6.72 15.93
CA GLY A 48 4.36 -7.10 16.91
C GLY A 48 4.88 -7.90 18.11
N GLY A 49 6.19 -7.85 18.42
CA GLY A 49 6.82 -8.61 19.49
C GLY A 49 7.18 -10.03 19.06
N SER A 50 7.89 -10.15 17.96
CA SER A 50 8.32 -11.44 17.37
C SER A 50 9.38 -12.15 18.21
N ASP A 51 9.37 -13.49 18.13
CA ASP A 51 10.28 -14.40 18.82
C ASP A 51 10.97 -15.42 17.88
N ASP A 52 10.95 -15.15 16.57
CA ASP A 52 11.41 -16.07 15.50
C ASP A 52 12.72 -15.64 14.81
N GLY A 53 13.41 -14.62 15.35
CA GLY A 53 14.60 -14.03 14.70
C GLY A 53 14.32 -12.76 13.91
N THR A 54 13.07 -12.28 13.86
CA THR A 54 12.69 -11.03 13.18
C THR A 54 13.42 -9.83 13.80
N VAL A 55 13.50 -9.75 15.14
CA VAL A 55 14.14 -8.61 15.83
C VAL A 55 15.66 -8.57 15.57
N GLU A 56 16.31 -9.71 15.53
CA GLU A 56 17.73 -9.84 15.20
C GLU A 56 18.00 -9.35 13.79
N LEU A 57 17.11 -9.67 12.85
CA LEU A 57 17.17 -9.17 11.48
C LEU A 57 17.02 -7.66 11.42
N LEU A 58 16.12 -7.05 12.18
CA LEU A 58 15.93 -5.61 12.25
C LEU A 58 17.20 -4.91 12.74
N LYS A 59 17.84 -5.43 13.80
CA LYS A 59 19.13 -4.91 14.31
C LYS A 59 20.25 -4.98 13.25
N GLU A 60 20.32 -6.09 12.48
CA GLU A 60 21.28 -6.24 11.39
C GLU A 60 21.08 -5.15 10.32
N TYR A 61 19.81 -4.85 9.96
CA TYR A 61 19.51 -3.91 8.89
C TYR A 61 19.55 -2.45 9.30
N GLU A 62 19.32 -2.11 10.56
CA GLU A 62 19.42 -0.75 11.07
C GLU A 62 20.77 -0.10 10.71
N ALA A 63 21.86 -0.85 10.91
CA ALA A 63 23.20 -0.38 10.53
C ALA A 63 23.35 -0.18 9.01
N LYS A 64 22.76 -1.06 8.19
CA LYS A 64 22.82 -0.96 6.72
C LYS A 64 22.06 0.23 6.17
N PHE A 65 20.95 0.60 6.81
CA PHE A 65 20.17 1.78 6.42
C PHE A 65 20.81 3.12 6.79
N ALA A 66 21.85 3.13 7.61
CA ALA A 66 22.62 4.32 7.94
C ALA A 66 21.76 5.52 8.38
N GLY A 67 20.82 5.30 9.31
CA GLY A 67 19.93 6.32 9.85
C GLY A 67 18.65 6.57 9.05
N ARG A 68 18.46 5.92 7.90
CA ARG A 68 17.20 6.01 7.12
C ARG A 68 16.10 5.04 7.57
N MET A 69 16.38 4.20 8.58
CA MET A 69 15.44 3.24 9.14
C MET A 69 15.30 3.46 10.64
N SER A 70 14.07 3.41 11.11
CA SER A 70 13.70 3.30 12.53
C SER A 70 12.78 2.10 12.73
N TRP A 71 12.81 1.49 13.91
CA TRP A 71 11.94 0.37 14.21
C TRP A 71 11.59 0.30 15.69
N ILE A 72 10.43 -0.31 15.97
CA ILE A 72 10.00 -0.67 17.32
C ILE A 72 9.53 -2.13 17.31
N SER A 73 9.72 -2.81 18.45
CA SER A 73 9.20 -4.16 18.68
C SER A 73 8.42 -4.17 19.98
N GLU A 74 7.12 -4.29 19.88
CA GLU A 74 6.19 -4.33 21.00
C GLU A 74 4.89 -5.03 20.61
N LYS A 75 4.17 -5.58 21.57
CA LYS A 75 2.86 -6.19 21.31
C LYS A 75 1.89 -5.19 20.71
N ASP A 76 1.16 -5.62 19.70
CA ASP A 76 0.10 -4.87 19.03
C ASP A 76 -1.25 -5.62 19.07
N CYS A 77 -2.30 -4.94 18.68
CA CYS A 77 -3.65 -5.48 18.49
C CYS A 77 -3.91 -5.97 17.06
N GLY A 78 -2.86 -6.26 16.29
CA GLY A 78 -2.91 -6.71 14.91
C GLY A 78 -2.25 -5.74 13.92
N MET A 79 -2.15 -6.17 12.67
CA MET A 79 -1.43 -5.48 11.59
C MET A 79 -1.78 -3.98 11.48
N TYR A 80 -3.05 -3.62 11.57
CA TYR A 80 -3.47 -2.22 11.41
C TYR A 80 -3.09 -1.35 12.61
N ASP A 81 -3.00 -1.92 13.82
CA ASP A 81 -2.46 -1.20 14.99
C ASP A 81 -0.96 -0.93 14.80
N ALA A 82 -0.21 -1.92 14.32
CA ALA A 82 1.20 -1.75 13.98
C ALA A 82 1.39 -0.67 12.87
N ILE A 83 0.58 -0.70 11.82
CA ILE A 83 0.60 0.34 10.78
C ILE A 83 0.29 1.72 11.38
N ASN A 84 -0.70 1.84 12.23
CA ASN A 84 -1.06 3.09 12.88
C ASN A 84 0.06 3.66 13.77
N LYS A 85 0.80 2.78 14.48
CA LYS A 85 2.02 3.17 15.20
C LYS A 85 3.07 3.71 14.25
N GLY A 86 3.30 3.04 13.13
CA GLY A 86 4.22 3.49 12.08
C GLY A 86 3.83 4.85 11.49
N ILE A 87 2.54 5.10 11.22
CA ILE A 87 2.06 6.40 10.72
C ILE A 87 2.34 7.51 11.73
N LYS A 88 2.16 7.25 13.04
CA LYS A 88 2.47 8.23 14.10
C LYS A 88 3.95 8.53 14.22
N MET A 89 4.84 7.59 13.85
CA MET A 89 6.29 7.77 13.80
C MET A 89 6.75 8.46 12.53
N ALA A 90 5.95 8.46 11.47
CA ALA A 90 6.29 8.97 10.15
C ALA A 90 6.66 10.45 10.18
N THR A 91 7.81 10.77 9.55
CA THR A 91 8.34 12.16 9.43
C THR A 91 8.25 12.68 8.00
N GLY A 92 7.96 11.81 7.03
CA GLY A 92 7.87 12.17 5.62
C GLY A 92 6.60 12.92 5.26
N ASP A 93 6.59 13.53 4.09
CA ASP A 93 5.45 14.23 3.51
C ASP A 93 4.36 13.26 3.05
N VAL A 94 4.79 12.08 2.63
CA VAL A 94 3.96 11.02 2.07
C VAL A 94 4.18 9.73 2.86
N VAL A 95 3.10 8.97 3.06
CA VAL A 95 3.11 7.65 3.70
C VAL A 95 2.72 6.59 2.68
N GLY A 96 3.49 5.51 2.64
CA GLY A 96 3.20 4.27 1.93
C GLY A 96 3.35 3.05 2.83
N ILE A 97 2.74 1.93 2.44
CA ILE A 97 2.79 0.67 3.19
C ILE A 97 3.42 -0.41 2.31
N LEU A 98 4.38 -1.16 2.85
CA LEU A 98 4.93 -2.36 2.23
C LEU A 98 4.78 -3.53 3.22
N ASN A 99 4.13 -4.61 2.81
CA ASN A 99 4.01 -5.78 3.68
C ASN A 99 5.37 -6.50 3.85
N ALA A 100 5.54 -7.19 4.96
CA ALA A 100 6.79 -7.88 5.33
C ALA A 100 7.18 -9.05 4.40
N ASP A 101 6.26 -9.50 3.54
CA ASP A 101 6.46 -10.56 2.55
C ASP A 101 6.51 -10.05 1.09
N ASP A 102 6.34 -8.74 0.87
CA ASP A 102 6.33 -8.10 -0.44
C ASP A 102 7.64 -7.37 -0.74
N ILE A 103 7.86 -6.99 -2.00
CA ILE A 103 9.02 -6.18 -2.41
C ILE A 103 8.60 -5.02 -3.32
N LEU A 104 9.39 -3.95 -3.30
CA LEU A 104 9.30 -2.90 -4.31
C LEU A 104 9.77 -3.41 -5.67
N ALA A 105 9.02 -3.08 -6.72
CA ALA A 105 9.21 -3.68 -8.04
C ALA A 105 10.53 -3.29 -8.71
N LEU A 106 11.01 -2.06 -8.51
CA LEU A 106 12.23 -1.51 -9.13
C LEU A 106 13.08 -0.76 -8.08
N PRO A 107 14.38 -0.56 -8.34
CA PRO A 107 15.26 0.22 -7.44
C PRO A 107 14.93 1.71 -7.36
N ASP A 108 14.07 2.22 -8.21
CA ASP A 108 13.62 3.63 -8.31
C ASP A 108 12.10 3.77 -8.14
N THR A 109 11.43 2.72 -7.68
CA THR A 109 9.96 2.71 -7.49
C THR A 109 9.48 3.90 -6.66
N LEU A 110 10.16 4.22 -5.55
CA LEU A 110 9.73 5.33 -4.68
C LEU A 110 9.95 6.70 -5.33
N ALA A 111 10.98 6.85 -6.15
CA ALA A 111 11.19 8.06 -6.93
C ALA A 111 10.05 8.26 -7.96
N HIS A 112 9.61 7.20 -8.64
CA HIS A 112 8.46 7.26 -9.54
C HIS A 112 7.14 7.61 -8.80
N ILE A 113 6.99 7.16 -7.55
CA ILE A 113 5.84 7.58 -6.72
C ILE A 113 5.91 9.08 -6.42
N VAL A 114 7.07 9.62 -6.05
CA VAL A 114 7.27 11.07 -5.85
C VAL A 114 6.93 11.85 -7.12
N ASP A 115 7.40 11.38 -8.27
CA ASP A 115 7.06 11.99 -9.56
C ASP A 115 5.54 11.98 -9.81
N GLY A 116 4.85 10.94 -9.37
CA GLY A 116 3.40 10.86 -9.44
C GLY A 116 2.67 12.00 -8.71
N PHE A 117 3.21 12.42 -7.54
CA PHE A 117 2.67 13.58 -6.80
C PHE A 117 2.97 14.92 -7.47
N ASN A 118 4.05 15.01 -8.25
CA ASN A 118 4.51 16.21 -8.92
C ASN A 118 3.89 16.40 -10.33
N ARG A 119 3.29 15.34 -10.90
CA ARG A 119 2.64 15.41 -12.21
C ARG A 119 1.39 16.26 -12.14
N VAL A 120 1.41 17.40 -12.86
CA VAL A 120 0.27 18.30 -13.03
C VAL A 120 -0.70 17.80 -14.13
N GLU A 121 -0.45 16.64 -14.73
CA GLU A 121 -1.21 16.14 -15.86
C GLU A 121 -2.59 15.59 -15.43
N ARG A 122 -3.58 15.92 -16.26
CA ARG A 122 -5.01 15.61 -16.16
C ARG A 122 -5.29 14.21 -15.58
N VAL A 123 -5.65 14.16 -14.33
CA VAL A 123 -6.31 13.00 -13.76
C VAL A 123 -7.81 13.28 -13.74
N GLU A 124 -8.62 12.33 -14.18
CA GLU A 124 -10.09 12.49 -14.29
C GLU A 124 -10.78 12.90 -12.97
N THR A 125 -10.08 12.81 -11.85
CA THR A 125 -10.59 13.17 -10.51
C THR A 125 -10.08 14.52 -10.00
N CYS A 126 -9.09 15.14 -10.64
CA CYS A 126 -8.48 16.40 -10.21
C CYS A 126 -8.83 17.54 -11.16
N ARG A 127 -9.11 18.73 -10.62
CA ARG A 127 -9.19 19.97 -11.40
C ARG A 127 -7.77 20.38 -11.81
N ILE A 128 -7.66 21.07 -12.96
CA ILE A 128 -6.37 21.59 -13.41
C ILE A 128 -5.79 22.51 -12.33
N GLY A 129 -4.57 22.22 -11.85
CA GLY A 129 -3.88 22.97 -10.81
C GLY A 129 -4.22 22.54 -9.37
N GLU A 130 -5.03 21.51 -9.17
CA GLU A 130 -5.28 20.94 -7.85
C GLU A 130 -4.09 20.07 -7.40
N ARG A 131 -3.66 20.24 -6.16
CA ARG A 131 -2.56 19.45 -5.56
C ARG A 131 -2.98 18.00 -5.41
N ILE A 132 -2.13 17.07 -5.85
CA ILE A 132 -2.33 15.64 -5.67
C ILE A 132 -2.08 15.26 -4.20
N ASP A 133 -3.07 14.66 -3.56
CA ASP A 133 -3.02 14.20 -2.16
C ASP A 133 -2.75 12.69 -2.05
N ALA A 134 -2.98 11.94 -3.12
CA ALA A 134 -2.71 10.50 -3.16
C ALA A 134 -2.20 10.03 -4.53
N VAL A 135 -1.37 8.98 -4.53
CA VAL A 135 -0.95 8.26 -5.73
C VAL A 135 -1.26 6.79 -5.53
N TYR A 136 -1.75 6.13 -6.58
CA TYR A 136 -1.96 4.69 -6.58
C TYR A 136 -1.50 4.08 -7.90
N ALA A 137 -1.12 2.82 -7.88
CA ALA A 137 -0.47 2.15 -8.99
C ALA A 137 -0.91 0.69 -9.13
N ASP A 138 -0.25 -0.06 -9.99
CA ASP A 138 -0.48 -1.48 -10.21
C ASP A 138 0.39 -2.33 -9.29
N ILE A 139 -0.03 -3.58 -9.07
CA ILE A 139 0.76 -4.60 -8.39
C ILE A 139 0.73 -5.92 -9.17
N ARG A 140 1.68 -6.79 -8.93
CA ARG A 140 1.65 -8.15 -9.46
C ARG A 140 1.94 -9.20 -8.40
N PHE A 141 1.36 -10.38 -8.58
CA PHE A 141 1.60 -11.53 -7.73
C PHE A 141 2.52 -12.53 -8.42
N VAL A 142 3.44 -13.09 -7.63
CA VAL A 142 4.34 -14.17 -8.03
C VAL A 142 4.19 -15.37 -7.10
N LYS A 143 4.70 -16.55 -7.47
CA LYS A 143 4.57 -17.72 -6.60
C LYS A 143 5.48 -17.64 -5.39
N SER A 144 6.78 -17.49 -5.60
CA SER A 144 7.83 -17.47 -4.58
C SER A 144 9.15 -17.02 -5.19
N GLY A 145 10.11 -16.70 -4.34
CA GLY A 145 11.48 -16.37 -4.67
C GLY A 145 12.27 -16.16 -3.37
N GLY A 146 13.54 -16.51 -3.34
CA GLY A 146 14.41 -16.39 -2.18
C GLY A 146 15.15 -15.05 -2.10
N SER A 147 15.25 -14.34 -3.23
CA SER A 147 15.90 -13.02 -3.32
C SER A 147 15.02 -12.00 -4.05
N VAL A 148 15.38 -10.73 -3.93
CA VAL A 148 14.71 -9.62 -4.63
C VAL A 148 14.76 -9.84 -6.15
N GLU A 149 15.93 -10.22 -6.67
CA GLU A 149 16.12 -10.45 -8.10
C GLU A 149 15.27 -11.61 -8.63
N GLU A 150 15.20 -12.72 -7.88
CA GLU A 150 14.35 -13.86 -8.23
C GLU A 150 12.87 -13.46 -8.23
N LEU A 151 12.41 -12.71 -7.24
CA LEU A 151 11.02 -12.23 -7.17
C LEU A 151 10.70 -11.27 -8.32
N ARG A 152 11.63 -10.39 -8.69
CA ARG A 152 11.45 -9.47 -9.84
C ARG A 152 11.38 -10.21 -11.17
N LYS A 153 12.16 -11.28 -11.33
CA LYS A 153 12.17 -12.12 -12.54
C LYS A 153 11.08 -13.19 -12.55
N ALA A 154 10.47 -13.48 -11.41
CA ALA A 154 9.47 -14.53 -11.29
C ALA A 154 8.27 -14.30 -12.21
N PRO A 155 7.72 -15.36 -12.84
CA PRO A 155 6.53 -15.27 -13.68
C PRO A 155 5.35 -14.69 -12.92
N THR A 156 4.66 -13.73 -13.54
CA THR A 156 3.45 -13.14 -12.99
C THR A 156 2.31 -14.16 -12.97
N VAL A 157 1.83 -14.50 -11.77
CA VAL A 157 0.66 -15.36 -11.58
C VAL A 157 -0.63 -14.56 -11.77
N ARG A 158 -0.65 -13.32 -11.26
CA ARG A 158 -1.78 -12.40 -11.36
C ARG A 158 -1.26 -10.96 -11.41
N TYR A 159 -1.83 -10.17 -12.31
CA TYR A 159 -1.60 -8.73 -12.38
C TYR A 159 -2.86 -8.00 -11.90
N CYS A 160 -2.71 -7.02 -11.02
CA CYS A 160 -3.79 -6.19 -10.53
C CYS A 160 -3.54 -4.75 -10.97
N SER A 161 -4.22 -4.33 -12.05
CA SER A 161 -4.17 -2.96 -12.53
C SER A 161 -5.29 -2.14 -11.90
N ALA A 162 -4.96 -0.90 -11.53
CA ALA A 162 -5.90 0.11 -11.07
C ALA A 162 -6.37 1.05 -12.19
N ALA A 163 -5.92 0.87 -13.44
CA ALA A 163 -6.21 1.75 -14.58
C ALA A 163 -7.70 2.03 -14.81
N HIS A 164 -8.53 1.02 -14.61
CA HIS A 164 -9.97 1.11 -14.83
C HIS A 164 -10.78 1.25 -13.53
N TRP A 165 -10.10 1.39 -12.41
CA TRP A 165 -10.80 1.60 -11.16
C TRP A 165 -11.45 2.99 -11.14
N ARG A 166 -12.66 3.05 -10.57
CA ARG A 166 -13.44 4.29 -10.41
C ARG A 166 -14.16 4.26 -9.05
N PRO A 167 -14.40 5.40 -8.39
CA PRO A 167 -15.02 5.45 -7.05
C PRO A 167 -16.39 4.74 -6.94
N TRP A 168 -17.21 4.70 -8.00
CA TRP A 168 -18.48 3.99 -7.98
C TRP A 168 -18.34 2.48 -7.74
N MET A 169 -17.16 1.92 -8.02
CA MET A 169 -16.85 0.49 -7.84
C MET A 169 -16.78 0.08 -6.36
N PHE A 170 -16.67 1.02 -5.44
CA PHE A 170 -16.78 0.73 -4.01
C PHE A 170 -18.08 0.02 -3.65
N ARG A 171 -19.21 0.30 -4.33
CA ARG A 171 -20.48 -0.40 -4.11
C ARG A 171 -20.39 -1.91 -4.28
N PHE A 172 -19.39 -2.38 -5.01
CA PHE A 172 -19.09 -3.78 -5.25
C PHE A 172 -17.92 -4.28 -4.39
N ALA A 173 -17.49 -3.48 -3.41
CA ALA A 173 -16.28 -3.72 -2.62
C ALA A 173 -15.04 -3.96 -3.49
N VAL A 174 -14.90 -3.19 -4.57
CA VAL A 174 -13.73 -3.16 -5.44
C VAL A 174 -12.96 -1.87 -5.15
N MET A 175 -11.70 -2.01 -4.75
CA MET A 175 -10.79 -0.91 -4.49
C MET A 175 -9.49 -1.05 -5.29
N ILE A 176 -8.68 -0.01 -5.27
CA ILE A 176 -7.29 -0.03 -5.75
C ILE A 176 -6.45 -1.00 -4.93
N PRO A 177 -5.31 -1.50 -5.45
CA PRO A 177 -4.40 -2.34 -4.68
C PRO A 177 -3.79 -1.54 -3.51
N HIS A 178 -4.11 -1.90 -2.28
CA HIS A 178 -3.68 -1.15 -1.09
C HIS A 178 -2.14 -0.96 -0.98
N PRO A 179 -1.26 -1.95 -1.25
CA PRO A 179 0.19 -1.74 -1.17
C PRO A 179 0.75 -0.75 -2.19
N SER A 180 -0.05 -0.34 -3.18
CA SER A 180 0.33 0.69 -4.16
C SER A 180 -0.22 2.08 -3.83
N PHE A 181 -0.89 2.24 -2.68
CA PHE A 181 -1.56 3.48 -2.28
C PHE A 181 -0.64 4.31 -1.38
N TYR A 182 -0.20 5.44 -1.88
CA TYR A 182 0.62 6.43 -1.19
C TYR A 182 -0.19 7.69 -0.97
N VAL A 183 -0.13 8.26 0.24
CA VAL A 183 -0.99 9.38 0.64
C VAL A 183 -0.17 10.42 1.39
N ARG A 184 -0.45 11.71 1.20
CA ARG A 184 0.14 12.76 2.01
C ARG A 184 -0.18 12.52 3.48
N ARG A 185 0.85 12.59 4.33
CA ARG A 185 0.72 12.31 5.77
C ARG A 185 -0.37 13.13 6.45
N GLU A 186 -0.49 14.42 6.10
CA GLU A 186 -1.54 15.31 6.64
C GLU A 186 -2.98 14.81 6.36
N CYS A 187 -3.19 13.94 5.37
CA CYS A 187 -4.51 13.35 5.14
C CYS A 187 -4.93 12.41 6.27
N PHE A 188 -3.97 11.73 6.90
CA PHE A 188 -4.24 10.91 8.08
C PHE A 188 -4.62 11.77 9.29
N ASP A 189 -4.02 12.97 9.43
CA ASP A 189 -4.38 13.92 10.51
C ASP A 189 -5.82 14.41 10.33
N ARG A 190 -6.23 14.68 9.09
CA ARG A 190 -7.58 15.20 8.77
C ARG A 190 -8.65 14.12 8.75
N LEU A 191 -8.35 12.96 8.22
CA LEU A 191 -9.34 11.93 7.92
C LEU A 191 -9.24 10.71 8.85
N GLY A 192 -8.23 10.66 9.71
CA GLY A 192 -8.01 9.58 10.68
C GLY A 192 -7.21 8.39 10.14
N LEU A 193 -6.73 7.57 11.06
CA LEU A 193 -5.91 6.40 10.85
C LEU A 193 -6.76 5.17 10.40
N TYR A 194 -6.13 3.99 10.28
CA TYR A 194 -6.84 2.74 10.06
C TYR A 194 -7.74 2.42 11.25
N SER A 195 -9.00 2.10 10.98
CA SER A 195 -9.95 1.71 12.03
C SER A 195 -9.60 0.32 12.57
N LEU A 196 -9.47 0.20 13.89
CA LEU A 196 -9.23 -1.07 14.55
C LEU A 196 -10.50 -1.91 14.73
N ASP A 197 -11.66 -1.38 14.35
CA ASP A 197 -12.93 -2.11 14.35
C ASP A 197 -13.01 -3.18 13.26
N TYR A 198 -12.14 -3.10 12.24
CA TYR A 198 -12.04 -4.05 11.13
C TYR A 198 -10.80 -4.91 11.30
N ARG A 199 -11.00 -6.22 11.33
CA ARG A 199 -9.90 -7.15 11.49
C ARG A 199 -9.12 -7.39 10.19
N ILE A 200 -9.83 -7.41 9.05
CA ILE A 200 -9.28 -7.78 7.74
C ILE A 200 -9.38 -6.64 6.74
N CYS A 201 -10.45 -5.85 6.79
CA CYS A 201 -10.81 -4.88 5.74
C CYS A 201 -10.63 -3.41 6.19
N ALA A 202 -9.75 -3.10 7.14
CA ALA A 202 -9.47 -1.72 7.51
C ALA A 202 -8.78 -0.93 6.38
N ASP A 203 -8.06 -1.61 5.49
CA ASP A 203 -7.52 -1.06 4.26
C ASP A 203 -8.64 -0.61 3.30
N PHE A 204 -9.66 -1.47 3.11
CA PHE A 204 -10.82 -1.13 2.31
C PHE A 204 -11.59 0.07 2.92
N GLU A 205 -11.80 0.07 4.22
CA GLU A 205 -12.46 1.19 4.92
C GLU A 205 -11.70 2.51 4.75
N LEU A 206 -10.38 2.49 4.94
CA LEU A 206 -9.53 3.67 4.79
C LEU A 206 -9.57 4.21 3.37
N VAL A 207 -9.35 3.37 2.36
CA VAL A 207 -9.36 3.78 0.95
C VAL A 207 -10.75 4.31 0.55
N LEU A 208 -11.83 3.67 1.04
CA LEU A 208 -13.20 4.13 0.86
C LEU A 208 -13.41 5.53 1.44
N ARG A 209 -12.97 5.76 2.67
CA ARG A 209 -13.09 7.06 3.37
C ARG A 209 -12.29 8.14 2.66
N PHE A 210 -11.07 7.83 2.20
CA PHE A 210 -10.17 8.78 1.54
C PHE A 210 -10.61 9.09 0.11
N LEU A 211 -10.81 8.09 -0.73
CA LEU A 211 -11.11 8.28 -2.15
C LEU A 211 -12.60 8.33 -2.47
N GLY A 212 -13.43 7.61 -1.70
CA GLY A 212 -14.88 7.54 -1.94
C GLY A 212 -15.65 8.66 -1.28
N ILE A 213 -15.35 8.99 -0.02
CA ILE A 213 -16.10 9.94 0.79
C ILE A 213 -15.44 11.32 0.76
N ALA A 214 -14.17 11.42 1.16
CA ALA A 214 -13.43 12.69 1.16
C ALA A 214 -13.01 13.13 -0.24
N LYS A 215 -13.04 12.21 -1.23
CA LYS A 215 -12.70 12.47 -2.64
C LYS A 215 -11.34 13.15 -2.80
N LEU A 216 -10.33 12.64 -2.07
CA LEU A 216 -8.98 13.15 -2.20
C LEU A 216 -8.54 13.19 -3.66
N PRO A 217 -7.92 14.29 -4.13
CA PRO A 217 -7.28 14.35 -5.43
C PRO A 217 -6.21 13.27 -5.54
N ALA A 218 -6.40 12.31 -6.46
CA ALA A 218 -5.55 11.14 -6.56
C ALA A 218 -5.11 10.89 -7.99
N ALA A 219 -3.82 10.58 -8.18
CA ALA A 219 -3.22 10.25 -9.47
C ALA A 219 -2.99 8.74 -9.62
N TYR A 220 -3.28 8.21 -10.79
CA TYR A 220 -2.92 6.85 -11.17
C TYR A 220 -1.55 6.82 -11.85
N LEU A 221 -0.62 6.03 -11.31
CA LEU A 221 0.67 5.75 -11.92
C LEU A 221 0.57 4.41 -12.68
N PRO A 222 0.68 4.39 -14.03
CA PRO A 222 0.47 3.19 -14.84
C PRO A 222 1.68 2.23 -14.81
N GLU A 223 2.18 1.95 -13.61
CA GLU A 223 3.37 1.13 -13.35
C GLU A 223 3.10 0.11 -12.26
N CYS A 224 3.80 -1.04 -12.31
CA CYS A 224 3.80 -2.01 -11.23
C CYS A 224 4.81 -1.56 -10.17
N VAL A 225 4.33 -1.21 -8.99
CA VAL A 225 5.19 -0.70 -7.90
C VAL A 225 5.50 -1.76 -6.82
N VAL A 226 4.67 -2.80 -6.70
CA VAL A 226 4.87 -3.86 -5.70
C VAL A 226 4.75 -5.24 -6.34
N VAL A 227 5.67 -6.12 -5.99
CA VAL A 227 5.63 -7.55 -6.29
C VAL A 227 5.26 -8.30 -5.02
N MET A 228 4.06 -8.90 -5.03
CA MET A 228 3.50 -9.64 -3.90
C MET A 228 3.72 -11.14 -4.04
N ARG A 229 4.03 -11.81 -2.92
CA ARG A 229 4.02 -13.28 -2.88
C ARG A 229 2.58 -13.81 -2.78
N LYS A 230 2.30 -14.89 -3.50
CA LYS A 230 1.03 -15.61 -3.34
C LYS A 230 1.05 -16.40 -2.04
N GLY A 231 0.06 -16.22 -1.16
CA GLY A 231 -0.08 -17.00 0.07
C GLY A 231 -0.20 -16.20 1.36
N GLY A 232 -0.33 -14.86 1.29
CA GLY A 232 -0.53 -14.01 2.46
C GLY A 232 -1.86 -14.26 3.20
N ALA A 233 -2.02 -13.65 4.37
CA ALA A 233 -3.13 -13.85 5.31
C ALA A 233 -4.54 -13.69 4.71
N SER A 234 -4.70 -12.86 3.68
CA SER A 234 -5.99 -12.63 2.99
C SER A 234 -6.43 -13.76 2.04
N THR A 235 -5.61 -14.81 1.83
CA THR A 235 -5.90 -15.90 0.89
C THR A 235 -6.34 -17.21 1.57
N ALA A 236 -6.58 -17.21 2.88
CA ALA A 236 -6.80 -18.39 3.72
C ALA A 236 -8.21 -19.00 3.66
N GLY A 237 -8.79 -19.20 2.47
CA GLY A 237 -9.95 -20.07 2.29
C GLY A 237 -11.33 -19.38 2.24
N TRP A 238 -12.41 -20.19 2.06
CA TRP A 238 -13.77 -19.69 1.84
C TRP A 238 -14.39 -18.98 3.06
N ARG A 239 -14.02 -19.38 4.28
CA ARG A 239 -14.49 -18.72 5.53
C ARG A 239 -13.97 -17.28 5.61
N SER A 240 -12.70 -17.05 5.24
CA SER A 240 -12.13 -15.71 5.15
C SER A 240 -12.89 -14.82 4.15
N ASN A 241 -13.29 -15.37 3.00
CA ASN A 241 -14.07 -14.61 2.01
C ASN A 241 -15.44 -14.15 2.53
N VAL A 242 -16.12 -14.94 3.37
CA VAL A 242 -17.40 -14.54 3.99
C VAL A 242 -17.17 -13.41 5.00
N GLU A 243 -16.13 -13.50 5.81
CA GLU A 243 -15.78 -12.48 6.78
C GLU A 243 -15.40 -11.17 6.10
N ILE A 244 -14.53 -11.22 5.08
CA ILE A 244 -14.18 -10.08 4.22
C ILE A 244 -15.43 -9.40 3.65
N ASN A 245 -16.33 -10.16 3.03
CA ASN A 245 -17.54 -9.58 2.43
C ASN A 245 -18.48 -8.94 3.47
N ARG A 246 -18.53 -9.47 4.69
CA ARG A 246 -19.30 -8.87 5.79
C ARG A 246 -18.66 -7.59 6.30
N GLU A 247 -17.33 -7.56 6.46
CA GLU A 247 -16.61 -6.36 6.86
C GLU A 247 -16.69 -5.28 5.78
N ASP A 248 -16.54 -5.63 4.50
CA ASP A 248 -16.74 -4.70 3.38
C ASP A 248 -18.13 -4.06 3.42
N LEU A 249 -19.18 -4.87 3.62
CA LEU A 249 -20.55 -4.36 3.72
C LEU A 249 -20.72 -3.44 4.93
N ARG A 250 -20.13 -3.79 6.07
CA ARG A 250 -20.14 -2.96 7.28
C ARG A 250 -19.45 -1.62 7.02
N ALA A 251 -18.27 -1.63 6.37
CA ALA A 251 -17.53 -0.43 6.03
C ALA A 251 -18.33 0.49 5.08
N LEU A 252 -18.95 -0.08 4.05
CA LEU A 252 -19.81 0.67 3.13
C LEU A 252 -20.97 1.36 3.86
N ARG A 253 -21.68 0.61 4.72
CA ARG A 253 -22.83 1.14 5.48
C ARG A 253 -22.41 2.21 6.49
N ALA A 254 -21.31 1.98 7.22
CA ALA A 254 -20.76 2.94 8.18
C ALA A 254 -20.38 4.28 7.51
N ASN A 255 -19.96 4.23 6.24
CA ASN A 255 -19.62 5.40 5.43
C ASN A 255 -20.79 5.91 4.54
N GLY A 256 -22.03 5.49 4.80
CA GLY A 256 -23.22 5.98 4.09
C GLY A 256 -23.39 5.50 2.65
N ILE A 257 -22.61 4.48 2.22
CA ILE A 257 -22.75 3.92 0.88
C ILE A 257 -23.69 2.70 0.91
N TRP A 258 -24.79 2.81 0.17
CA TRP A 258 -25.71 1.70 0.03
C TRP A 258 -25.07 0.56 -0.79
N SER A 259 -25.10 -0.65 -0.22
CA SER A 259 -24.71 -1.89 -0.86
C SER A 259 -25.40 -3.10 -0.19
N CYS A 260 -25.28 -4.26 -0.79
CA CYS A 260 -25.76 -5.52 -0.25
C CYS A 260 -24.81 -6.67 -0.63
N LEU A 261 -24.91 -7.80 0.08
CA LEU A 261 -24.04 -8.95 -0.18
C LEU A 261 -24.07 -9.43 -1.65
N PRO A 262 -25.22 -9.55 -2.33
CA PRO A 262 -25.23 -9.92 -3.74
C PRO A 262 -24.37 -8.97 -4.62
N LEU A 263 -24.43 -7.66 -4.41
CA LEU A 263 -23.59 -6.70 -5.14
C LEU A 263 -22.10 -6.91 -4.84
N ILE A 264 -21.76 -7.13 -3.59
CA ILE A 264 -20.36 -7.39 -3.19
C ILE A 264 -19.84 -8.68 -3.82
N TYR A 265 -20.66 -9.72 -3.94
CA TYR A 265 -20.26 -10.94 -4.62
C TYR A 265 -19.97 -10.75 -6.12
N LEU A 266 -20.51 -9.72 -6.77
CA LEU A 266 -20.17 -9.38 -8.16
C LEU A 266 -18.68 -8.99 -8.33
N LYS A 267 -17.96 -8.57 -7.27
CA LYS A 267 -16.52 -8.33 -7.35
C LYS A 267 -15.71 -9.54 -7.85
N TYR A 268 -16.22 -10.75 -7.64
CA TYR A 268 -15.55 -11.95 -8.13
C TYR A 268 -15.63 -12.07 -9.66
N LEU A 269 -16.67 -11.51 -10.31
CA LEU A 269 -16.74 -11.40 -11.77
C LEU A 269 -15.71 -10.43 -12.30
N PHE A 270 -15.49 -9.28 -11.64
CA PHE A 270 -14.42 -8.34 -11.99
C PHE A 270 -13.03 -8.99 -11.86
N LYS A 271 -12.83 -9.86 -10.84
CA LYS A 271 -11.58 -10.61 -10.69
C LYS A 271 -11.34 -11.60 -11.83
N ILE A 272 -12.39 -12.29 -12.31
CA ILE A 272 -12.31 -13.23 -13.45
C ILE A 272 -11.92 -12.46 -14.72
N TRP A 273 -12.53 -11.29 -14.96
CA TRP A 273 -12.19 -10.44 -16.09
C TRP A 273 -10.70 -10.08 -16.15
N GLY A 274 -10.10 -9.75 -15.01
CA GLY A 274 -8.66 -9.47 -14.90
C GLY A 274 -7.74 -10.68 -15.18
N PHE A 275 -8.27 -11.93 -15.10
CA PHE A 275 -7.53 -13.14 -15.49
C PHE A 275 -7.60 -13.40 -17.00
N VAL A 276 -8.70 -13.02 -17.66
CA VAL A 276 -8.95 -13.25 -19.09
C VAL A 276 -8.16 -12.25 -19.95
N PHE A 277 -8.07 -11.01 -19.51
CA PHE A 277 -7.34 -9.95 -20.21
C PHE A 277 -5.95 -9.73 -19.58
N LYS A 278 -5.10 -10.77 -19.57
CA LYS A 278 -3.66 -10.60 -19.30
C LYS A 278 -3.10 -9.61 -20.32
N ARG A 279 -2.69 -8.40 -19.87
CA ARG A 279 -1.75 -7.60 -20.66
C ARG A 279 -0.46 -8.43 -20.78
N ARG A 280 -0.12 -8.77 -22.03
CA ARG A 280 1.18 -9.31 -22.43
C ARG A 280 2.26 -8.27 -22.22
#